data_a0446c6a9ebcc0bebad52893a84040a1
#
_entry.id   a0446c6a9ebcc0bebad52893a84040a1
#
_cell.length_a   1.000
_cell.length_b   1.000
_cell.length_c   1.000
_cell.angle_alpha   90.00
_cell.angle_beta   90.00
_cell.angle_gamma   90.00
#
_symmetry.space_group_name_H-M   'P 1'
#
loop_
_entity.id
_entity.type
_entity.pdbx_description
1 polymer ?
#
loop_
_entity_poly.entity_id
_entity_poly.type
_entity_poly.pdbx_seq_one_letter_code
_entity_poly.pdbx_strand_id
1 'polypeptide(L)'
;MRIVASSTTIGFLNVAVDRRTMPDGEPDADEQSEEPGDEMAALGAKIEELQKELQYAKAETANARQRGQRDRAEAIKFGGAGLASRIIPAIDALEKALTNENGDNQAISDGVKMTLNSLKNALKSEGVTILETTGQTFDPTQMEAIATVPVEEGQESGLVLEELESGYLLHDRVLRPAKVIVTSE
;
A
#
# COMPACT_ATOMS: atom_id res chain seq x y z
N MET A 1 15.65 24.15 34.56
CA MET A 1 14.20 24.19 34.35
C MET A 1 13.56 23.29 35.41
N ARG A 2 12.97 23.88 36.44
CA ARG A 2 12.51 23.20 37.66
C ARG A 2 11.14 22.55 37.39
N ILE A 3 11.04 21.24 37.66
CA ILE A 3 9.75 20.51 37.67
C ILE A 3 9.22 20.64 39.10
N VAL A 4 8.03 21.29 39.26
CA VAL A 4 7.31 21.44 40.53
C VAL A 4 6.42 20.22 40.69
N ALA A 5 6.70 19.43 41.72
CA ALA A 5 5.82 18.35 42.18
C ALA A 5 4.68 18.94 43.03
N SER A 6 3.44 18.77 42.57
CA SER A 6 2.24 19.13 43.34
C SER A 6 1.85 17.97 44.25
N SER A 7 2.02 18.19 45.53
CA SER A 7 1.58 17.29 46.61
C SER A 7 0.11 17.58 46.94
N THR A 8 -0.79 16.65 46.65
CA THR A 8 -2.21 16.74 47.07
C THR A 8 -2.36 16.11 48.47
N THR A 9 -2.54 16.96 49.45
CA THR A 9 -2.84 16.59 50.85
C THR A 9 -4.30 16.15 50.95
N ILE A 10 -4.54 14.89 51.28
CA ILE A 10 -5.88 14.36 51.58
C ILE A 10 -6.20 14.73 53.04
N GLY A 11 -7.14 15.64 53.23
CA GLY A 11 -7.62 16.06 54.53
C GLY A 11 -8.50 14.96 55.18
N PHE A 12 -8.09 14.49 56.35
CA PHE A 12 -8.93 13.62 57.18
C PHE A 12 -10.04 14.46 57.83
N LEU A 13 -11.29 14.19 57.43
CA LEU A 13 -12.48 14.75 58.08
C LEU A 13 -12.81 13.90 59.31
N ASN A 14 -12.58 14.46 60.47
CA ASN A 14 -12.90 13.86 61.76
C ASN A 14 -14.40 14.11 62.06
N VAL A 15 -15.25 13.09 61.87
CA VAL A 15 -16.67 13.15 62.25
C VAL A 15 -16.84 12.61 63.63
N ALA A 16 -17.20 13.48 64.56
CA ALA A 16 -17.59 13.11 65.95
C ALA A 16 -18.93 12.36 65.89
N VAL A 17 -18.91 11.10 66.29
CA VAL A 17 -20.13 10.28 66.46
C VAL A 17 -20.77 10.56 67.81
N ASP A 18 -21.97 11.17 67.82
CA ASP A 18 -22.82 11.35 68.91
C ASP A 18 -23.47 10.01 69.38
N ARG A 19 -23.12 9.55 70.54
CA ARG A 19 -23.69 8.33 71.12
C ARG A 19 -25.00 8.66 71.81
N ARG A 20 -26.13 8.56 71.14
CA ARG A 20 -27.43 8.34 71.81
C ARG A 20 -28.43 7.69 70.81
N THR A 21 -29.07 6.64 71.42
CA THR A 21 -30.24 5.87 70.94
C THR A 21 -29.95 4.69 70.07
N MET A 22 -29.86 3.53 70.71
CA MET A 22 -30.15 2.21 70.12
C MET A 22 -31.67 1.98 70.20
N PRO A 23 -32.27 1.50 69.14
CA PRO A 23 -33.40 0.57 69.16
C PRO A 23 -32.90 -0.84 68.87
N ASP A 24 -33.37 -1.78 69.72
CA ASP A 24 -33.18 -3.21 69.52
C ASP A 24 -33.85 -3.65 68.20
N GLY A 25 -33.01 -4.00 67.21
CA GLY A 25 -33.37 -4.65 65.96
C GLY A 25 -32.32 -5.71 65.71
N GLU A 26 -32.76 -6.96 65.73
CA GLU A 26 -31.92 -8.11 65.36
C GLU A 26 -31.23 -7.87 64.03
N PRO A 27 -29.93 -8.12 63.90
CA PRO A 27 -29.26 -8.04 62.61
C PRO A 27 -29.64 -9.29 61.84
N ASP A 28 -30.39 -9.11 60.72
CA ASP A 28 -30.43 -10.08 59.64
C ASP A 28 -29.00 -10.32 59.13
N ALA A 29 -28.42 -11.40 59.65
CA ALA A 29 -27.14 -11.88 59.24
C ALA A 29 -27.27 -12.61 57.90
N ASP A 30 -27.20 -11.85 56.83
CA ASP A 30 -26.86 -12.34 55.49
C ASP A 30 -25.81 -11.43 54.83
N GLU A 31 -24.79 -11.04 55.59
CA GLU A 31 -23.52 -10.69 54.98
C GLU A 31 -22.85 -12.00 54.59
N GLN A 32 -23.02 -12.35 53.33
CA GLN A 32 -22.17 -13.33 52.66
C GLN A 32 -20.73 -12.82 52.76
N SER A 33 -20.04 -13.26 53.80
CA SER A 33 -18.57 -13.12 53.93
C SER A 33 -17.97 -14.00 52.79
N GLU A 34 -17.78 -13.40 51.62
CA GLU A 34 -16.91 -13.99 50.59
C GLU A 34 -15.57 -14.25 51.27
N GLU A 35 -15.17 -15.52 51.35
CA GLU A 35 -13.90 -15.89 51.95
C GLU A 35 -12.75 -15.22 51.19
N PRO A 36 -11.73 -14.66 51.89
CA PRO A 36 -10.59 -13.98 51.22
C PRO A 36 -9.86 -14.83 50.19
N GLY A 37 -10.07 -16.14 50.22
CA GLY A 37 -9.55 -17.09 49.25
C GLY A 37 -10.23 -17.03 47.85
N ASP A 38 -11.54 -16.78 47.83
CA ASP A 38 -12.31 -16.72 46.58
C ASP A 38 -12.03 -15.42 45.83
N GLU A 39 -11.87 -14.30 46.53
CA GLU A 39 -11.44 -13.02 45.90
C GLU A 39 -10.04 -13.13 45.29
N MET A 40 -9.08 -13.74 45.97
CA MET A 40 -7.74 -13.96 45.49
C MET A 40 -7.72 -14.85 44.23
N ALA A 41 -8.56 -15.89 44.20
CA ALA A 41 -8.70 -16.77 43.05
C ALA A 41 -9.31 -16.04 41.84
N ALA A 42 -10.36 -15.22 42.07
CA ALA A 42 -11.00 -14.41 41.06
C ALA A 42 -10.04 -13.33 40.46
N LEU A 43 -9.25 -12.68 41.30
CA LEU A 43 -8.23 -11.73 40.89
C LEU A 43 -7.12 -12.43 40.06
N GLY A 44 -6.69 -13.63 40.49
CA GLY A 44 -5.73 -14.44 39.76
C GLY A 44 -6.23 -14.80 38.34
N ALA A 45 -7.48 -15.26 38.24
CA ALA A 45 -8.10 -15.56 36.95
C ALA A 45 -8.19 -14.32 36.04
N LYS A 46 -8.54 -13.16 36.63
CA LYS A 46 -8.61 -11.90 35.87
C LYS A 46 -7.25 -11.42 35.40
N ILE A 47 -6.21 -11.61 36.20
CA ILE A 47 -4.82 -11.32 35.77
C ILE A 47 -4.41 -12.22 34.59
N GLU A 48 -4.72 -13.51 34.62
CA GLU A 48 -4.42 -14.40 33.50
C GLU A 48 -5.19 -14.02 32.23
N GLU A 49 -6.46 -13.65 32.36
CA GLU A 49 -7.28 -13.18 31.25
C GLU A 49 -6.67 -11.93 30.61
N LEU A 50 -6.38 -10.91 31.44
CA LEU A 50 -5.76 -9.66 30.99
C LEU A 50 -4.38 -9.87 30.38
N GLN A 51 -3.59 -10.83 30.89
CA GLN A 51 -2.31 -11.19 30.29
C GLN A 51 -2.49 -11.79 28.89
N LYS A 52 -3.49 -12.66 28.70
CA LYS A 52 -3.82 -13.23 27.38
C LYS A 52 -4.30 -12.14 26.41
N GLU A 53 -5.18 -11.26 26.85
CA GLU A 53 -5.63 -10.11 26.05
C GLU A 53 -4.47 -9.20 25.64
N LEU A 54 -3.56 -8.92 26.59
CA LEU A 54 -2.38 -8.10 26.34
C LEU A 54 -1.42 -8.77 25.33
N GLN A 55 -1.23 -10.08 25.40
CA GLN A 55 -0.44 -10.82 24.43
C GLN A 55 -1.09 -10.77 23.04
N TYR A 56 -2.41 -10.97 22.98
CA TYR A 56 -3.16 -10.88 21.74
C TYR A 56 -3.05 -9.47 21.11
N ALA A 57 -3.29 -8.43 21.92
CA ALA A 57 -3.19 -7.03 21.47
C ALA A 57 -1.78 -6.65 21.00
N LYS A 58 -0.74 -7.18 21.67
CA LYS A 58 0.66 -6.99 21.23
C LYS A 58 0.92 -7.66 19.88
N ALA A 59 0.44 -8.90 19.70
CA ALA A 59 0.59 -9.62 18.43
C ALA A 59 -0.16 -8.91 17.29
N GLU A 60 -1.40 -8.45 17.55
CA GLU A 60 -2.17 -7.69 16.58
C GLU A 60 -1.49 -6.37 16.20
N THR A 61 -0.96 -5.64 17.19
CA THR A 61 -0.19 -4.41 16.95
C THR A 61 1.06 -4.68 16.10
N ALA A 62 1.79 -5.76 16.38
CA ALA A 62 2.96 -6.14 15.58
C ALA A 62 2.57 -6.46 14.13
N ASN A 63 1.50 -7.22 13.92
CA ASN A 63 0.97 -7.55 12.60
C ASN A 63 0.48 -6.30 11.85
N ALA A 64 -0.21 -5.38 12.55
CA ALA A 64 -0.67 -4.12 11.96
C ALA A 64 0.50 -3.23 11.54
N ARG A 65 1.55 -3.13 12.38
CA ARG A 65 2.78 -2.40 12.03
C ARG A 65 3.49 -3.01 10.82
N GLN A 66 3.59 -4.34 10.76
CA GLN A 66 4.22 -5.02 9.64
C GLN A 66 3.42 -4.79 8.32
N ARG A 67 2.08 -4.88 8.38
CA ARG A 67 1.23 -4.53 7.22
C ARG A 67 1.43 -3.08 6.81
N GLY A 68 1.34 -2.13 7.75
CA GLY A 68 1.53 -0.72 7.44
C GLY A 68 2.91 -0.38 6.85
N GLN A 69 3.96 -1.10 7.23
CA GLN A 69 5.29 -0.95 6.60
C GLN A 69 5.29 -1.45 5.15
N ARG A 70 4.64 -2.60 4.88
CA ARG A 70 4.50 -3.14 3.51
C ARG A 70 3.68 -2.20 2.64
N ASP A 71 2.52 -1.76 3.12
CA ASP A 71 1.62 -0.86 2.41
C ASP A 71 2.31 0.47 2.08
N ARG A 72 3.09 1.00 3.04
CA ARG A 72 3.88 2.21 2.81
C ARG A 72 4.96 2.00 1.75
N ALA A 73 5.69 0.88 1.80
CA ALA A 73 6.70 0.57 0.80
C ALA A 73 6.09 0.41 -0.60
N GLU A 74 4.93 -0.25 -0.69
CA GLU A 74 4.18 -0.40 -1.93
C GLU A 74 3.64 0.96 -2.45
N ALA A 75 3.08 1.79 -1.57
CA ALA A 75 2.61 3.13 -1.93
C ALA A 75 3.76 4.02 -2.46
N ILE A 76 4.95 3.92 -1.91
CA ILE A 76 6.14 4.64 -2.40
C ILE A 76 6.57 4.05 -3.76
N LYS A 77 6.64 2.72 -3.87
CA LYS A 77 7.08 2.03 -5.09
C LYS A 77 6.17 2.35 -6.29
N PHE A 78 4.86 2.44 -6.08
CA PHE A 78 3.87 2.62 -7.16
C PHE A 78 3.19 4.00 -7.16
N GLY A 79 3.62 4.92 -6.30
CA GLY A 79 3.01 6.25 -6.19
C GLY A 79 3.05 7.08 -7.47
N GLY A 80 4.06 6.87 -8.31
CA GLY A 80 4.23 7.52 -9.60
C GLY A 80 3.34 7.00 -10.74
N ALA A 81 2.65 5.86 -10.56
CA ALA A 81 1.89 5.20 -11.61
C ALA A 81 0.88 6.12 -12.31
N GLY A 82 0.11 6.89 -11.53
CA GLY A 82 -0.89 7.80 -12.08
C GLY A 82 -0.30 8.95 -12.91
N LEU A 83 0.85 9.48 -12.51
CA LEU A 83 1.55 10.51 -13.27
C LEU A 83 2.16 9.92 -14.54
N ALA A 84 2.83 8.79 -14.43
CA ALA A 84 3.43 8.07 -15.56
C ALA A 84 2.38 7.77 -16.64
N SER A 85 1.22 7.21 -16.27
CA SER A 85 0.14 6.90 -17.22
C SER A 85 -0.41 8.13 -17.97
N ARG A 86 -0.33 9.32 -17.36
CA ARG A 86 -0.75 10.57 -18.00
C ARG A 86 0.32 11.17 -18.92
N ILE A 87 1.60 10.89 -18.66
CA ILE A 87 2.72 11.38 -19.48
C ILE A 87 2.94 10.50 -20.71
N ILE A 88 2.69 9.21 -20.65
CA ILE A 88 2.88 8.26 -21.75
C ILE A 88 2.21 8.73 -23.06
N PRO A 89 0.94 9.16 -23.10
CA PRO A 89 0.33 9.66 -24.34
C PRO A 89 1.03 10.88 -24.95
N ALA A 90 1.64 11.73 -24.11
CA ALA A 90 2.42 12.87 -24.61
C ALA A 90 3.72 12.43 -25.28
N ILE A 91 4.35 11.38 -24.75
CA ILE A 91 5.53 10.75 -25.36
C ILE A 91 5.16 10.17 -26.73
N ASP A 92 4.06 9.41 -26.82
CA ASP A 92 3.56 8.85 -28.07
C ASP A 92 3.28 9.94 -29.11
N ALA A 93 2.68 11.08 -28.67
CA ALA A 93 2.43 12.19 -29.56
C ALA A 93 3.72 12.84 -30.10
N LEU A 94 4.74 12.97 -29.24
CA LEU A 94 6.06 13.48 -29.66
C LEU A 94 6.76 12.53 -30.65
N GLU A 95 6.67 11.21 -30.41
CA GLU A 95 7.22 10.20 -31.32
C GLU A 95 6.54 10.26 -32.69
N LYS A 96 5.20 10.31 -32.70
CA LYS A 96 4.42 10.47 -33.94
C LYS A 96 4.74 11.78 -34.66
N ALA A 97 4.94 12.87 -33.95
CA ALA A 97 5.33 14.13 -34.54
C ALA A 97 6.69 14.03 -35.25
N LEU A 98 7.66 13.35 -34.65
CA LEU A 98 8.99 13.13 -35.23
C LEU A 98 8.97 12.22 -36.46
N THR A 99 8.09 11.20 -36.50
CA THR A 99 7.97 10.31 -37.67
C THR A 99 7.28 10.97 -38.84
N ASN A 100 6.42 11.99 -38.60
CA ASN A 100 5.66 12.70 -39.67
C ASN A 100 6.37 13.98 -40.16
N GLU A 101 7.58 14.28 -39.70
CA GLU A 101 8.31 15.49 -40.10
C GLU A 101 8.79 15.42 -41.58
N ASN A 102 8.36 16.40 -42.37
CA ASN A 102 8.77 16.59 -43.76
C ASN A 102 10.01 17.52 -43.88
N GLY A 103 10.98 17.38 -43.01
CA GLY A 103 12.36 17.83 -43.25
C GLY A 103 12.73 19.31 -43.17
N ASP A 104 11.77 20.25 -43.02
CA ASP A 104 12.07 21.69 -43.16
C ASP A 104 12.63 22.38 -41.90
N ASN A 105 12.69 21.71 -40.75
CA ASN A 105 13.12 22.30 -39.49
C ASN A 105 13.95 21.33 -38.59
N GLN A 106 15.12 20.95 -39.08
CA GLN A 106 16.01 20.02 -38.38
C GLN A 106 16.31 20.45 -36.93
N ALA A 107 16.47 21.76 -36.68
CA ALA A 107 16.76 22.26 -35.34
C ALA A 107 15.59 22.05 -34.34
N ILE A 108 14.34 22.15 -34.82
CA ILE A 108 13.14 21.88 -34.00
C ILE A 108 13.04 20.38 -33.75
N SER A 109 13.25 19.55 -34.75
CA SER A 109 13.27 18.10 -34.64
C SER A 109 14.29 17.62 -33.61
N ASP A 110 15.49 18.15 -33.66
CA ASP A 110 16.56 17.83 -32.71
C ASP A 110 16.21 18.25 -31.28
N GLY A 111 15.56 19.42 -31.09
CA GLY A 111 15.06 19.87 -29.80
C GLY A 111 13.96 18.96 -29.24
N VAL A 112 13.04 18.51 -30.10
CA VAL A 112 11.96 17.56 -29.71
C VAL A 112 12.56 16.20 -29.33
N LYS A 113 13.53 15.67 -30.09
CA LYS A 113 14.26 14.44 -29.77
C LYS A 113 14.96 14.52 -28.41
N MET A 114 15.63 15.64 -28.12
CA MET A 114 16.29 15.84 -26.83
C MET A 114 15.28 15.86 -25.69
N THR A 115 14.13 16.52 -25.87
CA THR A 115 13.05 16.57 -24.87
C THR A 115 12.45 15.20 -24.65
N LEU A 116 12.18 14.46 -25.72
CA LEU A 116 11.66 13.09 -25.66
C LEU A 116 12.62 12.16 -24.90
N ASN A 117 13.90 12.20 -25.23
CA ASN A 117 14.93 11.42 -24.54
C ASN A 117 15.03 11.79 -23.05
N SER A 118 14.91 13.07 -22.72
CA SER A 118 14.89 13.53 -21.33
C SER A 118 13.68 12.98 -20.55
N LEU A 119 12.48 13.00 -21.15
CA LEU A 119 11.27 12.42 -20.56
C LEU A 119 11.38 10.91 -20.37
N LYS A 120 11.88 10.19 -21.37
CA LYS A 120 12.12 8.74 -21.28
C LYS A 120 13.11 8.41 -20.16
N ASN A 121 14.18 9.16 -20.05
CA ASN A 121 15.19 8.98 -18.99
C ASN A 121 14.60 9.28 -17.61
N ALA A 122 13.80 10.33 -17.47
CA ALA A 122 13.11 10.65 -16.22
C ALA A 122 12.14 9.53 -15.80
N LEU A 123 11.34 9.00 -16.73
CA LEU A 123 10.47 7.84 -16.46
C LEU A 123 11.29 6.60 -16.08
N LYS A 124 12.41 6.35 -16.75
CA LYS A 124 13.29 5.22 -16.44
C LYS A 124 13.90 5.33 -15.05
N SER A 125 14.27 6.55 -14.60
CA SER A 125 14.80 6.76 -13.25
C SER A 125 13.77 6.49 -12.15
N GLU A 126 12.47 6.66 -12.45
CA GLU A 126 11.36 6.30 -11.57
C GLU A 126 10.92 4.83 -11.68
N GLY A 127 11.66 4.02 -12.45
CA GLY A 127 11.39 2.59 -12.65
C GLY A 127 10.34 2.28 -13.70
N VAL A 128 9.99 3.24 -14.55
CA VAL A 128 9.14 2.99 -15.73
C VAL A 128 10.02 2.53 -16.90
N THR A 129 9.71 1.36 -17.43
CA THR A 129 10.44 0.77 -18.57
C THR A 129 9.48 0.49 -19.73
N ILE A 130 10.02 0.59 -20.96
CA ILE A 130 9.31 0.20 -22.17
C ILE A 130 9.36 -1.32 -22.28
N LEU A 131 8.25 -1.93 -22.67
CA LEU A 131 8.17 -3.35 -22.94
C LEU A 131 8.73 -3.63 -24.34
N GLU A 132 9.74 -4.49 -24.42
CA GLU A 132 10.26 -4.97 -25.71
C GLU A 132 9.37 -6.12 -26.20
N THR A 133 8.66 -5.92 -27.29
CA THR A 133 7.63 -6.87 -27.77
C THR A 133 7.94 -7.51 -29.11
N THR A 134 8.55 -6.78 -30.03
CA THR A 134 8.80 -7.24 -31.42
C THR A 134 9.68 -8.50 -31.45
N GLY A 135 9.20 -9.54 -32.09
CA GLY A 135 9.88 -10.84 -32.19
C GLY A 135 9.76 -11.71 -30.92
N GLN A 136 9.05 -11.27 -29.87
CA GLN A 136 8.76 -12.05 -28.68
C GLN A 136 7.49 -12.87 -28.83
N THR A 137 7.35 -13.92 -28.00
CA THR A 137 6.09 -14.66 -27.89
C THR A 137 5.03 -13.76 -27.25
N PHE A 138 3.82 -13.78 -27.78
CA PHE A 138 2.71 -13.01 -27.24
C PHE A 138 2.37 -13.41 -25.80
N ASP A 139 2.37 -12.42 -24.90
CA ASP A 139 1.99 -12.56 -23.49
C ASP A 139 0.73 -11.74 -23.21
N PRO A 140 -0.44 -12.38 -23.00
CA PRO A 140 -1.70 -11.67 -22.72
C PRO A 140 -1.70 -10.84 -21.44
N THR A 141 -0.75 -11.07 -20.53
CA THR A 141 -0.64 -10.31 -19.27
C THR A 141 -0.02 -8.92 -19.47
N GLN A 142 0.75 -8.73 -20.54
CA GLN A 142 1.51 -7.52 -20.83
C GLN A 142 1.20 -6.90 -22.22
N MET A 143 0.54 -7.66 -23.10
CA MET A 143 0.30 -7.28 -24.49
C MET A 143 -1.17 -7.44 -24.86
N GLU A 144 -1.65 -6.62 -25.77
CA GLU A 144 -2.98 -6.66 -26.37
C GLU A 144 -2.85 -6.87 -27.88
N ALA A 145 -3.31 -8.01 -28.38
CA ALA A 145 -3.33 -8.29 -29.82
C ALA A 145 -4.48 -7.52 -30.48
N ILE A 146 -4.15 -6.57 -31.36
CA ILE A 146 -5.13 -5.76 -32.08
C ILE A 146 -5.50 -6.42 -33.42
N ALA A 147 -4.54 -7.12 -34.02
CA ALA A 147 -4.74 -7.83 -35.26
C ALA A 147 -3.90 -9.11 -35.29
N THR A 148 -4.35 -10.07 -36.13
CA THR A 148 -3.61 -11.29 -36.41
C THR A 148 -3.30 -11.36 -37.90
N VAL A 149 -2.11 -11.84 -38.25
CA VAL A 149 -1.67 -12.06 -39.64
C VAL A 149 -1.35 -13.54 -39.81
N PRO A 150 -1.79 -14.19 -40.90
CA PRO A 150 -1.44 -15.58 -41.16
C PRO A 150 0.08 -15.78 -41.21
N VAL A 151 0.54 -16.91 -40.70
CA VAL A 151 1.97 -17.28 -40.65
C VAL A 151 2.47 -17.52 -42.06
N GLU A 152 3.60 -16.92 -42.46
CA GLU A 152 4.31 -17.27 -43.68
C GLU A 152 5.09 -18.61 -43.49
N GLU A 153 5.39 -19.30 -44.59
CA GLU A 153 6.11 -20.56 -44.54
C GLU A 153 7.46 -20.41 -43.79
N GLY A 154 7.57 -21.10 -42.64
CA GLY A 154 8.76 -21.10 -41.80
C GLY A 154 8.75 -20.15 -40.63
N GLN A 155 7.64 -19.43 -40.34
CA GLN A 155 7.44 -18.63 -39.15
C GLN A 155 6.66 -19.41 -38.08
N GLU A 156 6.91 -19.12 -36.80
CA GLU A 156 6.15 -19.68 -35.70
C GLU A 156 4.87 -18.86 -35.43
N SER A 157 3.78 -19.54 -35.08
CA SER A 157 2.55 -18.87 -34.68
C SER A 157 2.68 -18.31 -33.24
N GLY A 158 1.95 -17.22 -32.96
CA GLY A 158 1.96 -16.60 -31.62
C GLY A 158 3.15 -15.66 -31.38
N LEU A 159 3.90 -15.27 -32.41
CA LEU A 159 4.94 -14.26 -32.28
C LEU A 159 4.41 -12.86 -32.56
N VAL A 160 4.97 -11.87 -31.88
CA VAL A 160 4.70 -10.46 -32.14
C VAL A 160 5.45 -10.03 -33.41
N LEU A 161 4.70 -9.66 -34.43
CA LEU A 161 5.23 -9.22 -35.72
C LEU A 161 5.59 -7.73 -35.70
N GLU A 162 4.69 -6.91 -35.14
CA GLU A 162 4.83 -5.46 -35.10
C GLU A 162 4.20 -4.90 -33.85
N GLU A 163 4.83 -3.86 -33.29
CA GLU A 163 4.31 -3.06 -32.17
C GLU A 163 3.68 -1.78 -32.73
N LEU A 164 2.36 -1.62 -32.51
CA LEU A 164 1.60 -0.42 -32.94
C LEU A 164 1.65 0.68 -31.89
N GLU A 165 1.67 0.29 -30.62
CA GLU A 165 1.70 1.21 -29.49
C GLU A 165 2.51 0.58 -28.37
N SER A 166 3.52 1.33 -27.89
CA SER A 166 4.47 0.81 -26.91
C SER A 166 3.83 0.51 -25.56
N GLY A 167 4.18 -0.65 -24.99
CA GLY A 167 3.82 -1.02 -23.64
C GLY A 167 4.76 -0.40 -22.61
N TYR A 168 4.23 -0.15 -21.40
CA TYR A 168 5.02 0.41 -20.30
C TYR A 168 4.79 -0.37 -19.01
N LEU A 169 5.87 -0.63 -18.28
CA LEU A 169 5.90 -1.25 -16.97
C LEU A 169 6.40 -0.23 -15.94
N LEU A 170 5.82 -0.22 -14.74
CA LEU A 170 6.41 0.41 -13.57
C LEU A 170 6.89 -0.69 -12.63
N HIS A 171 8.19 -0.88 -12.57
CA HIS A 171 8.84 -2.03 -11.95
C HIS A 171 8.29 -3.35 -12.54
N ASP A 172 7.43 -4.04 -11.79
CA ASP A 172 6.78 -5.31 -12.14
C ASP A 172 5.29 -5.19 -12.50
N ARG A 173 4.75 -3.96 -12.53
CA ARG A 173 3.34 -3.69 -12.78
C ARG A 173 3.12 -3.06 -14.15
N VAL A 174 2.21 -3.62 -14.95
CA VAL A 174 1.81 -3.04 -16.22
C VAL A 174 1.06 -1.73 -15.99
N LEU A 175 1.58 -0.63 -16.57
CA LEU A 175 0.91 0.68 -16.63
C LEU A 175 0.01 0.76 -17.87
N ARG A 176 0.52 0.26 -19.00
CA ARG A 176 -0.18 0.18 -20.26
C ARG A 176 0.32 -1.04 -21.02
N PRO A 177 -0.56 -1.96 -21.47
CA PRO A 177 -0.16 -3.07 -22.33
C PRO A 177 0.35 -2.55 -23.67
N ALA A 178 1.25 -3.29 -24.31
CA ALA A 178 1.65 -3.01 -25.68
C ALA A 178 0.56 -3.47 -26.63
N LYS A 179 0.24 -2.64 -27.63
CA LYS A 179 -0.66 -3.05 -28.71
C LYS A 179 0.13 -3.61 -29.85
N VAL A 180 -0.12 -4.86 -30.18
CA VAL A 180 0.71 -5.62 -31.10
C VAL A 180 -0.10 -6.32 -32.20
N ILE A 181 0.57 -6.59 -33.33
CA ILE A 181 0.10 -7.52 -34.34
C ILE A 181 0.82 -8.84 -34.15
N VAL A 182 0.08 -9.94 -34.08
CA VAL A 182 0.62 -11.27 -33.81
C VAL A 182 0.40 -12.21 -35.02
N THR A 183 1.30 -13.19 -35.17
CA THR A 183 1.13 -14.27 -36.12
C THR A 183 0.09 -15.27 -35.62
N SER A 184 -0.83 -15.71 -36.47
CA SER A 184 -1.79 -16.79 -36.18
C SER A 184 -1.73 -17.86 -37.26
N GLU A 185 -2.12 -19.07 -36.90
CA GLU A 185 -2.30 -20.16 -37.87
C GLU A 185 -3.35 -19.80 -38.93
#